data_2e0cc9a84c28034226cce998a94753f3
#
_entry.id   2e0cc9a84c28034226cce998a94753f3
#
_cell.length_a   1.000
_cell.length_b   1.000
_cell.length_c   1.000
_cell.angle_alpha   90.00
_cell.angle_beta   90.00
_cell.angle_gamma   90.00
#
_symmetry.space_group_name_H-M   'P 1'
#
loop_
_entity.id
_entity.type
_entity.pdbx_description
1 polymer ?
#
loop_
_entity_poly.entity_id
_entity_poly.type
_entity_poly.pdbx_seq_one_letter_code
_entity_poly.pdbx_strand_id
1 'polypeptide(L)'
;MDRALINEFRKKVNDQNIILQMCRNSNGKNLWSIICSAMDWIEVVVDSIDTNNLSCKNDNESSIKVMTFITCIDVLWEAVQQLHRVFFNTNKVPFATDNSSFKNKLFSATDNNYFKTIRACFAAHPINLNDNFSGDGKSERRYASWSGGGFGKGDFSVILYSNQPDKDSLFLDINFDELLTFAKIRYNHLSTIMKEMDTRVEQYFASWRNQKIIRDGNPTKQIEILIKETKQRLNNDYYNYELEELRMIFTTVITNSKNQELMERYRTALLGEIEKLFTYLQQMIISELQSIDDSYPPDCQYAFSKLSDVVYGDGYPALIDIGKFKTYLDEIADLSDYRTYEELYVIIKAGFFAINTNVQEV
;
A
#
# COMPACT_ATOMS: atom_id res chain seq x y z
N MET A 1 -8.88 -19.94 -4.25
CA MET A 1 -9.79 -18.80 -3.96
C MET A 1 -9.64 -17.75 -5.05
N ASP A 2 -10.51 -16.73 -5.10
CA ASP A 2 -10.41 -15.69 -6.15
C ASP A 2 -9.28 -14.70 -5.84
N ARG A 3 -8.24 -14.67 -6.69
CA ARG A 3 -7.09 -13.76 -6.57
C ARG A 3 -7.46 -12.29 -6.86
N ALA A 4 -8.57 -12.04 -7.57
CA ALA A 4 -8.98 -10.67 -7.92
C ALA A 4 -9.18 -9.80 -6.68
N LEU A 5 -9.72 -10.34 -5.59
CA LEU A 5 -9.99 -9.59 -4.37
C LEU A 5 -8.71 -9.06 -3.69
N ILE A 6 -7.65 -9.89 -3.59
CA ILE A 6 -6.37 -9.39 -3.02
C ILE A 6 -5.68 -8.40 -3.94
N ASN A 7 -5.79 -8.56 -5.25
CA ASN A 7 -5.24 -7.61 -6.22
C ASN A 7 -5.96 -6.25 -6.12
N GLU A 8 -7.29 -6.25 -6.00
CA GLU A 8 -8.06 -5.03 -5.76
C GLU A 8 -7.67 -4.36 -4.43
N PHE A 9 -7.53 -5.15 -3.38
CA PHE A 9 -7.07 -4.67 -2.07
C PHE A 9 -5.69 -4.01 -2.16
N ARG A 10 -4.71 -4.66 -2.81
CA ARG A 10 -3.36 -4.10 -3.02
C ARG A 10 -3.39 -2.81 -3.83
N LYS A 11 -4.16 -2.77 -4.92
CA LYS A 11 -4.32 -1.56 -5.72
C LYS A 11 -4.81 -0.40 -4.85
N LYS A 12 -5.85 -0.63 -4.04
CA LYS A 12 -6.43 0.37 -3.17
C LYS A 12 -5.47 0.84 -2.06
N VAL A 13 -4.71 -0.08 -1.46
CA VAL A 13 -3.70 0.25 -0.43
C VAL A 13 -2.59 1.14 -1.00
N ASN A 14 -2.17 0.89 -2.24
CA ASN A 14 -1.07 1.60 -2.88
C ASN A 14 -1.52 2.89 -3.61
N ASP A 15 -2.83 3.16 -3.64
CA ASP A 15 -3.36 4.32 -4.34
C ASP A 15 -2.82 5.62 -3.73
N GLN A 16 -2.11 6.39 -4.55
CA GLN A 16 -1.56 7.72 -4.21
C GLN A 16 -0.73 7.77 -2.92
N ASN A 17 -0.25 6.62 -2.41
CA ASN A 17 0.53 6.50 -1.17
C ASN A 17 -0.16 7.05 0.11
N ILE A 18 -1.46 7.28 0.11
CA ILE A 18 -2.18 7.87 1.26
C ILE A 18 -2.20 6.92 2.45
N ILE A 19 -2.42 5.63 2.22
CA ILE A 19 -2.39 4.63 3.29
C ILE A 19 -0.99 4.52 3.90
N LEU A 20 0.06 4.59 3.08
CA LEU A 20 1.44 4.66 3.55
C LEU A 20 1.63 5.86 4.49
N GLN A 21 1.19 7.07 4.06
CA GLN A 21 1.30 8.30 4.85
C GLN A 21 0.58 8.18 6.20
N MET A 22 -0.65 7.63 6.20
CA MET A 22 -1.45 7.46 7.41
C MET A 22 -0.86 6.44 8.38
N CYS A 23 -0.18 5.39 7.87
CA CYS A 23 0.20 4.21 8.64
C CYS A 23 1.70 4.14 8.97
N ARG A 24 2.58 4.90 8.29
CA ARG A 24 4.03 4.85 8.50
C ARG A 24 4.45 5.27 9.90
N ASN A 25 3.74 6.22 10.51
CA ASN A 25 3.99 6.65 11.89
C ASN A 25 2.66 6.91 12.62
N SER A 26 1.98 5.85 12.99
CA SER A 26 0.75 5.94 13.76
C SER A 26 1.08 5.77 15.26
N ASN A 27 1.10 6.88 15.99
CA ASN A 27 1.44 6.90 17.44
C ASN A 27 2.78 6.21 17.76
N GLY A 28 3.83 6.48 16.95
CA GLY A 28 5.16 5.89 17.10
C GLY A 28 5.28 4.45 16.61
N LYS A 29 4.26 3.91 15.93
CA LYS A 29 4.27 2.56 15.36
C LYS A 29 4.20 2.61 13.83
N ASN A 30 5.01 1.79 13.18
CA ASN A 30 4.94 1.59 11.74
C ASN A 30 3.91 0.51 11.41
N LEU A 31 2.66 0.91 11.21
CA LEU A 31 1.58 0.00 10.80
C LEU A 31 1.65 -0.39 9.32
N TRP A 32 2.37 0.36 8.50
CA TRP A 32 2.57 0.04 7.09
C TRP A 32 3.25 -1.30 6.89
N SER A 33 4.27 -1.62 7.71
CA SER A 33 4.95 -2.90 7.64
C SER A 33 4.03 -4.09 7.90
N ILE A 34 3.03 -3.93 8.78
CA ILE A 34 2.01 -4.96 9.03
C ILE A 34 1.12 -5.15 7.80
N ILE A 35 0.71 -4.04 7.16
CA ILE A 35 -0.13 -4.08 5.96
C ILE A 35 0.61 -4.79 4.82
N CYS A 36 1.87 -4.43 4.55
CA CYS A 36 2.68 -5.06 3.51
C CYS A 36 2.83 -6.56 3.75
N SER A 37 3.25 -6.96 4.96
CA SER A 37 3.43 -8.37 5.31
C SER A 37 2.13 -9.16 5.18
N ALA A 38 1.00 -8.60 5.65
CA ALA A 38 -0.29 -9.28 5.55
C ALA A 38 -0.73 -9.46 4.09
N MET A 39 -0.56 -8.45 3.23
CA MET A 39 -0.86 -8.56 1.80
C MET A 39 -0.02 -9.63 1.11
N ASP A 40 1.28 -9.69 1.42
CA ASP A 40 2.19 -10.65 0.81
C ASP A 40 1.80 -12.09 1.19
N TRP A 41 1.53 -12.33 2.46
CA TRP A 41 1.12 -13.65 2.92
C TRP A 41 -0.26 -14.07 2.39
N ILE A 42 -1.22 -13.16 2.31
CA ILE A 42 -2.53 -13.45 1.70
C ILE A 42 -2.35 -13.88 0.24
N GLU A 43 -1.53 -13.16 -0.53
CA GLU A 43 -1.26 -13.48 -1.94
C GLU A 43 -0.63 -14.86 -2.10
N VAL A 44 0.37 -15.20 -1.27
CA VAL A 44 1.04 -16.50 -1.30
C VAL A 44 0.07 -17.65 -1.02
N VAL A 45 -0.80 -17.52 -0.02
CA VAL A 45 -1.64 -18.63 0.42
C VAL A 45 -2.93 -18.78 -0.37
N VAL A 46 -3.46 -17.71 -0.97
CA VAL A 46 -4.72 -17.75 -1.75
C VAL A 46 -4.65 -18.74 -2.89
N ASP A 47 -3.53 -18.83 -3.58
CA ASP A 47 -3.30 -19.78 -4.68
C ASP A 47 -3.08 -21.21 -4.17
N SER A 48 -2.64 -21.37 -2.92
CA SER A 48 -2.33 -22.67 -2.30
C SER A 48 -3.50 -23.33 -1.59
N ILE A 49 -4.57 -22.58 -1.31
CA ILE A 49 -5.77 -23.12 -0.64
C ILE A 49 -6.67 -23.79 -1.68
N ASP A 50 -6.40 -25.07 -1.92
CA ASP A 50 -7.16 -25.96 -2.82
C ASP A 50 -7.41 -27.31 -2.15
N THR A 51 -8.62 -27.85 -2.34
CA THR A 51 -9.05 -29.14 -1.78
C THR A 51 -8.82 -30.33 -2.74
N ASN A 52 -8.52 -30.07 -4.02
CA ASN A 52 -8.52 -31.09 -5.07
C ASN A 52 -7.45 -32.18 -4.92
N ASN A 53 -6.38 -31.94 -4.18
CA ASN A 53 -5.22 -32.84 -4.09
C ASN A 53 -4.85 -33.23 -2.66
N LEU A 54 -5.76 -33.09 -1.69
CA LEU A 54 -5.49 -33.37 -0.28
C LEU A 54 -5.44 -34.88 0.02
N SER A 55 -6.22 -35.69 -0.71
CA SER A 55 -6.21 -37.15 -0.56
C SER A 55 -5.19 -37.79 -1.50
N CYS A 56 -4.31 -38.61 -0.97
CA CYS A 56 -3.26 -39.31 -1.67
C CYS A 56 -3.35 -40.85 -1.39
N LYS A 57 -2.64 -41.66 -2.18
CA LYS A 57 -2.53 -43.10 -1.93
C LYS A 57 -1.75 -43.44 -0.65
N ASN A 58 -0.89 -42.53 -0.22
CA ASN A 58 -0.06 -42.68 0.99
C ASN A 58 -0.60 -41.75 2.08
N ASP A 59 -0.99 -42.31 3.23
CA ASP A 59 -1.53 -41.55 4.36
C ASP A 59 -0.57 -40.52 4.93
N ASN A 60 0.74 -40.78 4.93
CA ASN A 60 1.73 -39.81 5.37
C ASN A 60 1.79 -38.59 4.43
N GLU A 61 1.69 -38.80 3.12
CA GLU A 61 1.64 -37.74 2.14
C GLU A 61 0.35 -36.91 2.30
N SER A 62 -0.79 -37.59 2.49
CA SER A 62 -2.07 -36.92 2.77
C SER A 62 -2.00 -36.08 4.04
N SER A 63 -1.38 -36.62 5.10
CA SER A 63 -1.17 -35.91 6.36
C SER A 63 -0.39 -34.60 6.19
N ILE A 64 0.71 -34.61 5.44
CA ILE A 64 1.51 -33.42 5.19
C ILE A 64 0.73 -32.40 4.36
N LYS A 65 -0.03 -32.83 3.35
CA LYS A 65 -0.86 -31.94 2.54
C LYS A 65 -1.97 -31.29 3.36
N VAL A 66 -2.65 -32.07 4.21
CA VAL A 66 -3.68 -31.56 5.13
C VAL A 66 -3.08 -30.57 6.13
N MET A 67 -1.91 -30.88 6.70
CA MET A 67 -1.19 -29.95 7.58
C MET A 67 -0.86 -28.64 6.86
N THR A 68 -0.36 -28.72 5.64
CA THR A 68 -0.05 -27.52 4.82
C THR A 68 -1.31 -26.71 4.53
N PHE A 69 -2.40 -27.37 4.13
CA PHE A 69 -3.69 -26.74 3.86
C PHE A 69 -4.22 -25.97 5.07
N ILE A 70 -4.22 -26.59 6.25
CA ILE A 70 -4.66 -25.95 7.51
C ILE A 70 -3.73 -24.78 7.87
N THR A 71 -2.41 -24.94 7.66
CA THR A 71 -1.45 -23.87 7.90
C THR A 71 -1.68 -22.67 6.96
N CYS A 72 -1.97 -22.91 5.68
CA CYS A 72 -2.34 -21.83 4.75
C CYS A 72 -3.60 -21.08 5.19
N ILE A 73 -4.61 -21.77 5.68
CA ILE A 73 -5.82 -21.13 6.23
C ILE A 73 -5.51 -20.32 7.49
N ASP A 74 -4.63 -20.80 8.36
CA ASP A 74 -4.21 -20.09 9.57
C ASP A 74 -3.47 -18.80 9.22
N VAL A 75 -2.50 -18.86 8.30
CA VAL A 75 -1.76 -17.70 7.80
C VAL A 75 -2.69 -16.67 7.17
N LEU A 76 -3.62 -17.10 6.32
CA LEU A 76 -4.65 -16.24 5.74
C LEU A 76 -5.44 -15.52 6.82
N TRP A 77 -5.94 -16.29 7.79
CA TRP A 77 -6.79 -15.74 8.85
C TRP A 77 -6.05 -14.78 9.76
N GLU A 78 -4.81 -15.10 10.15
CA GLU A 78 -3.98 -14.18 10.93
C GLU A 78 -3.70 -12.88 10.17
N ALA A 79 -3.37 -12.97 8.89
CA ALA A 79 -3.13 -11.78 8.06
C ALA A 79 -4.39 -10.89 7.95
N VAL A 80 -5.56 -11.48 7.73
CA VAL A 80 -6.84 -10.74 7.68
C VAL A 80 -7.17 -10.10 9.04
N GLN A 81 -6.89 -10.79 10.16
CA GLN A 81 -7.05 -10.20 11.50
C GLN A 81 -6.14 -8.99 11.71
N GLN A 82 -4.89 -9.06 11.29
CA GLN A 82 -3.95 -7.93 11.41
C GLN A 82 -4.43 -6.73 10.58
N LEU A 83 -4.87 -6.94 9.34
CA LEU A 83 -5.47 -5.88 8.53
C LEU A 83 -6.72 -5.29 9.21
N HIS A 84 -7.60 -6.14 9.74
CA HIS A 84 -8.77 -5.67 10.50
C HIS A 84 -8.37 -4.79 11.68
N ARG A 85 -7.39 -5.22 12.50
CA ARG A 85 -6.90 -4.43 13.64
C ARG A 85 -6.39 -3.06 13.23
N VAL A 86 -5.63 -3.00 12.12
CA VAL A 86 -5.07 -1.75 11.61
C VAL A 86 -6.19 -0.81 11.14
N PHE A 87 -7.07 -1.28 10.26
CA PHE A 87 -8.07 -0.41 9.63
C PHE A 87 -9.27 -0.10 10.53
N PHE A 88 -9.66 -0.96 11.46
CA PHE A 88 -10.71 -0.67 12.42
C PHE A 88 -10.19 -0.07 13.74
N ASN A 89 -8.87 0.05 13.91
CA ASN A 89 -8.22 0.52 15.14
C ASN A 89 -8.78 -0.19 16.39
N THR A 90 -8.85 -1.51 16.33
CA THR A 90 -9.48 -2.33 17.37
C THR A 90 -8.66 -3.59 17.63
N ASN A 91 -8.69 -4.07 18.88
CA ASN A 91 -8.16 -5.38 19.22
C ASN A 91 -9.24 -6.48 19.18
N LYS A 92 -10.48 -6.15 18.82
CA LYS A 92 -11.55 -7.14 18.70
C LYS A 92 -11.29 -8.02 17.47
N VAL A 93 -11.37 -9.33 17.66
CA VAL A 93 -11.25 -10.30 16.58
C VAL A 93 -12.58 -10.32 15.81
N PRO A 94 -12.56 -10.16 14.48
CA PRO A 94 -13.78 -10.27 13.69
C PRO A 94 -14.33 -11.70 13.75
N PHE A 95 -15.63 -11.87 13.51
CA PHE A 95 -16.32 -13.15 13.57
C PHE A 95 -16.21 -13.88 14.95
N ALA A 96 -16.10 -13.13 16.06
CA ALA A 96 -15.90 -13.71 17.39
C ALA A 96 -17.04 -14.64 17.83
N THR A 97 -18.25 -14.44 17.32
CA THR A 97 -19.47 -15.23 17.65
C THR A 97 -19.96 -16.10 16.50
N ASP A 98 -19.20 -16.16 15.38
CA ASP A 98 -19.59 -16.91 14.20
C ASP A 98 -19.60 -18.43 14.46
N ASN A 99 -20.64 -19.10 13.92
CA ASN A 99 -20.85 -20.54 14.00
C ASN A 99 -21.37 -21.11 12.67
N SER A 100 -21.08 -20.45 11.55
CA SER A 100 -21.67 -20.77 10.25
C SER A 100 -20.88 -21.78 9.42
N SER A 101 -19.57 -21.94 9.72
CA SER A 101 -18.65 -22.74 8.89
C SER A 101 -18.63 -24.23 9.25
N PHE A 102 -18.60 -24.55 10.56
CA PHE A 102 -18.48 -25.91 11.03
C PHE A 102 -19.83 -26.42 11.59
N LYS A 103 -20.40 -27.43 10.94
CA LYS A 103 -21.72 -27.98 11.30
C LYS A 103 -21.65 -29.04 12.39
N ASN A 104 -20.65 -29.94 12.30
CA ASN A 104 -20.48 -31.08 13.18
C ASN A 104 -19.24 -30.92 14.05
N LYS A 105 -19.35 -30.07 15.09
CA LYS A 105 -18.24 -29.84 16.02
C LYS A 105 -18.16 -30.91 17.08
N LEU A 106 -16.97 -31.39 17.40
CA LEU A 106 -16.72 -32.34 18.49
C LEU A 106 -17.10 -31.76 19.86
N PHE A 107 -17.00 -30.44 20.01
CA PHE A 107 -17.31 -29.69 21.23
C PHE A 107 -17.90 -28.31 20.89
N SER A 108 -18.62 -27.72 21.85
CA SER A 108 -19.23 -26.39 21.66
C SER A 108 -18.19 -25.33 21.65
N ALA A 109 -18.01 -24.66 20.52
CA ALA A 109 -17.09 -23.53 20.34
C ALA A 109 -17.52 -22.65 19.17
N THR A 110 -17.15 -21.38 19.17
CA THR A 110 -17.24 -20.52 17.99
C THR A 110 -16.32 -21.03 16.89
N ASP A 111 -16.59 -20.68 15.64
CA ASP A 111 -15.78 -21.15 14.51
C ASP A 111 -14.30 -20.78 14.63
N ASN A 112 -14.00 -19.59 15.13
CA ASN A 112 -12.61 -19.17 15.38
C ASN A 112 -11.90 -20.07 16.40
N ASN A 113 -12.58 -20.40 17.51
CA ASN A 113 -12.01 -21.26 18.55
C ASN A 113 -11.94 -22.72 18.08
N TYR A 114 -12.94 -23.19 17.32
CA TYR A 114 -12.94 -24.55 16.77
C TYR A 114 -11.79 -24.72 15.76
N PHE A 115 -11.61 -23.78 14.85
CA PHE A 115 -10.48 -23.78 13.90
C PHE A 115 -9.13 -23.75 14.62
N LYS A 116 -9.00 -22.97 15.70
CA LYS A 116 -7.79 -22.95 16.52
C LYS A 116 -7.46 -24.32 17.08
N THR A 117 -8.47 -25.07 17.50
CA THR A 117 -8.29 -26.47 17.98
C THR A 117 -7.90 -27.39 16.82
N ILE A 118 -8.58 -27.30 15.67
CA ILE A 118 -8.19 -28.05 14.47
C ILE A 118 -6.72 -27.81 14.13
N ARG A 119 -6.30 -26.54 14.06
CA ARG A 119 -4.91 -26.17 13.79
C ARG A 119 -3.94 -26.79 14.82
N ALA A 120 -4.29 -26.77 16.10
CA ALA A 120 -3.46 -27.36 17.14
C ALA A 120 -3.30 -28.86 16.95
N CYS A 121 -4.38 -29.56 16.64
CA CYS A 121 -4.38 -31.02 16.47
C CYS A 121 -3.70 -31.51 15.19
N PHE A 122 -3.85 -30.78 14.09
CA PHE A 122 -3.40 -31.22 12.77
C PHE A 122 -2.07 -30.59 12.31
N ALA A 123 -1.66 -29.45 12.87
CA ALA A 123 -0.52 -28.70 12.33
C ALA A 123 0.47 -28.22 13.40
N ALA A 124 0.03 -27.49 14.42
CA ALA A 124 0.95 -26.73 15.26
C ALA A 124 1.51 -27.50 16.47
N HIS A 125 0.66 -28.24 17.20
CA HIS A 125 1.01 -28.85 18.49
C HIS A 125 0.37 -30.24 18.70
N PRO A 126 0.44 -31.17 17.75
CA PRO A 126 -0.33 -32.42 17.83
C PRO A 126 0.00 -33.27 19.06
N ILE A 127 1.24 -33.17 19.57
CA ILE A 127 1.74 -33.99 20.67
C ILE A 127 1.55 -33.34 22.05
N ASN A 128 1.11 -32.08 22.13
CA ASN A 128 0.93 -31.38 23.41
C ASN A 128 -0.28 -30.43 23.34
N LEU A 129 -1.47 -31.00 23.43
CA LEU A 129 -2.73 -30.26 23.42
C LEU A 129 -3.11 -29.92 24.86
N ASN A 130 -3.18 -28.62 25.16
CA ASN A 130 -3.56 -28.10 26.48
C ASN A 130 -5.07 -27.80 26.60
N ASP A 131 -5.88 -28.22 25.63
CA ASP A 131 -7.30 -27.91 25.60
C ASP A 131 -8.09 -28.98 26.40
N ASN A 132 -9.01 -28.46 27.23
CA ASN A 132 -9.92 -29.28 28.02
C ASN A 132 -11.13 -29.66 27.15
N PHE A 133 -11.04 -30.79 26.43
CA PHE A 133 -12.10 -31.27 25.55
C PHE A 133 -13.32 -31.84 26.33
N SER A 134 -13.17 -32.13 27.61
CA SER A 134 -14.21 -32.75 28.43
C SER A 134 -15.04 -31.76 29.25
N GLY A 135 -14.61 -30.53 29.42
CA GLY A 135 -15.36 -29.49 30.16
C GLY A 135 -15.48 -29.69 31.68
N ASP A 136 -14.93 -30.78 32.24
CA ASP A 136 -15.09 -31.20 33.65
C ASP A 136 -14.01 -30.61 34.59
N GLY A 137 -13.27 -29.60 34.17
CA GLY A 137 -12.34 -28.80 35.03
C GLY A 137 -11.10 -29.57 35.49
N LYS A 138 -10.92 -30.83 35.14
CA LYS A 138 -9.71 -31.61 35.40
C LYS A 138 -8.73 -31.36 34.26
N SER A 139 -7.45 -31.20 34.58
CA SER A 139 -6.40 -31.00 33.55
C SER A 139 -6.15 -32.27 32.77
N GLU A 140 -7.06 -32.60 31.86
CA GLU A 140 -6.88 -33.66 30.87
C GLU A 140 -5.99 -33.13 29.75
N ARG A 141 -4.95 -33.87 29.37
CA ARG A 141 -4.16 -33.61 28.18
C ARG A 141 -4.48 -34.65 27.14
N ARG A 142 -4.53 -34.19 25.88
CA ARG A 142 -4.72 -35.09 24.75
C ARG A 142 -3.55 -35.01 23.78
N TYR A 143 -3.33 -36.10 23.07
CA TYR A 143 -2.26 -36.25 22.09
C TYR A 143 -2.89 -36.69 20.79
N ALA A 144 -2.74 -35.90 19.72
CA ALA A 144 -3.26 -36.26 18.42
C ALA A 144 -2.33 -37.26 17.71
N SER A 145 -2.90 -38.30 17.16
CA SER A 145 -2.23 -39.25 16.29
C SER A 145 -2.89 -39.23 14.92
N TRP A 146 -2.12 -39.31 13.89
CA TRP A 146 -2.62 -39.34 12.53
C TRP A 146 -3.35 -40.69 12.29
N SER A 147 -4.53 -40.61 11.70
CA SER A 147 -5.30 -41.77 11.34
C SER A 147 -5.60 -41.89 9.84
N GLY A 148 -5.45 -40.83 9.09
CA GLY A 148 -5.75 -40.82 7.67
C GLY A 148 -7.25 -40.73 7.36
N GLY A 149 -7.63 -40.99 6.10
CA GLY A 149 -9.00 -41.03 5.66
C GLY A 149 -9.69 -42.34 6.02
N GLY A 150 -10.99 -42.27 6.39
CA GLY A 150 -11.83 -43.47 6.53
C GLY A 150 -12.04 -44.04 7.95
N PHE A 151 -11.51 -43.41 8.99
CA PHE A 151 -11.74 -43.81 10.38
C PHE A 151 -12.94 -43.09 11.03
N GLY A 152 -13.37 -41.96 10.51
CA GLY A 152 -14.48 -41.17 11.00
C GLY A 152 -15.50 -40.84 9.91
N LYS A 153 -16.32 -39.81 10.16
CA LYS A 153 -17.34 -39.31 9.23
C LYS A 153 -16.87 -38.14 8.37
N GLY A 154 -15.63 -37.66 8.59
CA GLY A 154 -15.02 -36.57 7.84
C GLY A 154 -14.15 -37.05 6.69
N ASP A 155 -13.59 -36.07 5.94
CA ASP A 155 -12.64 -36.34 4.86
C ASP A 155 -11.29 -36.79 5.41
N PHE A 156 -10.93 -36.33 6.60
CA PHE A 156 -9.73 -36.71 7.32
C PHE A 156 -9.96 -36.65 8.84
N SER A 157 -9.29 -37.54 9.61
CA SER A 157 -9.50 -37.68 11.04
C SER A 157 -8.19 -37.84 11.79
N VAL A 158 -8.14 -37.39 13.04
CA VAL A 158 -7.08 -37.72 14.00
C VAL A 158 -7.70 -38.34 15.24
N ILE A 159 -6.97 -39.28 15.86
CA ILE A 159 -7.30 -39.86 17.15
C ILE A 159 -6.68 -39.01 18.25
N LEU A 160 -7.48 -38.60 19.23
CA LEU A 160 -7.07 -37.84 20.39
C LEU A 160 -6.97 -38.78 21.60
N TYR A 161 -5.77 -39.25 21.88
CA TYR A 161 -5.49 -40.10 23.05
C TYR A 161 -5.51 -39.26 24.33
N SER A 162 -6.12 -39.79 25.40
CA SER A 162 -6.08 -39.14 26.72
C SER A 162 -4.82 -39.54 27.51
N ASN A 163 -4.33 -38.65 28.36
CA ASN A 163 -3.35 -38.97 29.36
C ASN A 163 -3.93 -39.65 30.60
N GLN A 164 -5.24 -39.81 30.65
CA GLN A 164 -5.96 -40.51 31.73
C GLN A 164 -6.31 -41.94 31.30
N PRO A 165 -5.94 -42.97 32.04
CA PRO A 165 -6.09 -44.39 31.63
C PRO A 165 -7.53 -44.81 31.42
N ASP A 166 -8.48 -44.16 32.12
CA ASP A 166 -9.90 -44.55 32.12
C ASP A 166 -10.74 -43.69 31.15
N LYS A 167 -10.09 -42.89 30.29
CA LYS A 167 -10.76 -42.03 29.31
C LYS A 167 -10.61 -42.59 27.90
N ASP A 168 -11.72 -42.69 27.20
CA ASP A 168 -11.76 -43.12 25.81
C ASP A 168 -11.03 -42.13 24.89
N SER A 169 -10.47 -42.66 23.81
CA SER A 169 -9.94 -41.84 22.70
C SER A 169 -11.12 -41.19 21.98
N LEU A 170 -10.90 -39.95 21.53
CA LEU A 170 -11.84 -39.19 20.71
C LEU A 170 -11.37 -39.14 19.25
N PHE A 171 -12.32 -39.06 18.33
CA PHE A 171 -12.03 -38.81 16.92
C PHE A 171 -12.37 -37.38 16.62
N LEU A 172 -11.39 -36.61 16.12
CA LEU A 172 -11.62 -35.28 15.56
C LEU A 172 -11.63 -35.41 14.05
N ASP A 173 -12.81 -35.33 13.50
CA ASP A 173 -13.06 -35.36 12.06
C ASP A 173 -13.00 -33.91 11.52
N ILE A 174 -12.42 -33.75 10.34
CA ILE A 174 -12.48 -32.51 9.57
C ILE A 174 -13.13 -32.76 8.21
N ASN A 175 -13.87 -31.76 7.76
CA ASN A 175 -14.43 -31.69 6.42
C ASN A 175 -13.72 -30.55 5.65
N PHE A 176 -13.16 -30.86 4.49
CA PHE A 176 -12.40 -29.90 3.70
C PHE A 176 -13.26 -28.76 3.18
N ASP A 177 -14.52 -29.02 2.84
CA ASP A 177 -15.45 -27.98 2.39
C ASP A 177 -15.81 -27.01 3.51
N GLU A 178 -15.92 -27.48 4.76
CA GLU A 178 -16.15 -26.62 5.93
C GLU A 178 -14.94 -25.73 6.21
N LEU A 179 -13.73 -26.30 6.12
CA LEU A 179 -12.48 -25.52 6.22
C LEU A 179 -12.34 -24.48 5.10
N LEU A 180 -12.69 -24.86 3.86
CA LEU A 180 -12.68 -23.93 2.73
C LEU A 180 -13.75 -22.83 2.90
N THR A 181 -14.91 -23.17 3.44
CA THR A 181 -15.97 -22.20 3.77
C THR A 181 -15.50 -21.22 4.84
N PHE A 182 -14.87 -21.73 5.90
CA PHE A 182 -14.25 -20.90 6.93
C PHE A 182 -13.23 -19.92 6.34
N ALA A 183 -12.33 -20.40 5.48
CA ALA A 183 -11.32 -19.60 4.83
C ALA A 183 -11.93 -18.51 3.90
N LYS A 184 -12.94 -18.89 3.08
CA LYS A 184 -13.62 -17.97 2.16
C LYS A 184 -14.33 -16.83 2.89
N ILE A 185 -15.03 -17.12 3.99
CA ILE A 185 -15.71 -16.09 4.79
C ILE A 185 -14.69 -15.07 5.32
N ARG A 186 -13.55 -15.54 5.84
CA ARG A 186 -12.48 -14.67 6.37
C ARG A 186 -11.79 -13.89 5.28
N TYR A 187 -11.49 -14.51 4.16
CA TYR A 187 -10.91 -13.85 3.00
C TYR A 187 -11.81 -12.72 2.45
N ASN A 188 -13.11 -13.01 2.31
CA ASN A 188 -14.08 -12.02 1.82
C ASN A 188 -14.23 -10.80 2.74
N HIS A 189 -13.76 -10.88 3.99
CA HIS A 189 -13.72 -9.74 4.90
C HIS A 189 -12.81 -8.62 4.40
N LEU A 190 -11.89 -8.88 3.48
CA LEU A 190 -11.11 -7.84 2.80
C LEU A 190 -12.00 -6.78 2.15
N SER A 191 -13.16 -7.17 1.60
CA SER A 191 -14.12 -6.20 1.05
C SER A 191 -14.69 -5.25 2.11
N THR A 192 -14.88 -5.73 3.34
CA THR A 192 -15.33 -4.90 4.46
C THR A 192 -14.20 -3.98 4.94
N ILE A 193 -12.96 -4.48 4.96
CA ILE A 193 -11.79 -3.69 5.30
C ILE A 193 -11.55 -2.58 4.27
N MET A 194 -11.75 -2.85 2.97
CA MET A 194 -11.65 -1.82 1.92
C MET A 194 -12.66 -0.68 2.09
N LYS A 195 -13.89 -0.97 2.54
CA LYS A 195 -14.89 0.07 2.84
C LYS A 195 -14.47 0.92 4.05
N GLU A 196 -13.93 0.28 5.08
CA GLU A 196 -13.41 1.02 6.25
C GLU A 196 -12.19 1.87 5.86
N MET A 197 -11.36 1.38 4.93
CA MET A 197 -10.23 2.12 4.39
C MET A 197 -10.70 3.44 3.74
N ASP A 198 -11.76 3.41 2.92
CA ASP A 198 -12.35 4.63 2.33
C ASP A 198 -12.78 5.63 3.39
N THR A 199 -13.48 5.14 4.42
CA THR A 199 -13.92 5.97 5.54
C THR A 199 -12.74 6.65 6.24
N ARG A 200 -11.66 5.92 6.44
CA ARG A 200 -10.46 6.46 7.10
C ARG A 200 -9.69 7.45 6.24
N VAL A 201 -9.57 7.18 4.95
CA VAL A 201 -8.96 8.12 4.01
C VAL A 201 -9.74 9.43 3.99
N GLU A 202 -11.08 9.38 3.95
CA GLU A 202 -11.89 10.59 3.98
C GLU A 202 -11.77 11.35 5.32
N GLN A 203 -11.72 10.65 6.44
CA GLN A 203 -11.47 11.26 7.76
C GLN A 203 -10.08 11.94 7.80
N TYR A 204 -9.07 11.31 7.21
CA TYR A 204 -7.72 11.87 7.09
C TYR A 204 -7.75 13.15 6.26
N PHE A 205 -8.39 13.13 5.08
CA PHE A 205 -8.54 14.31 4.24
C PHE A 205 -9.32 15.43 4.95
N ALA A 206 -10.43 15.10 5.61
CA ALA A 206 -11.23 16.06 6.37
C ALA A 206 -10.40 16.72 7.49
N SER A 207 -9.54 15.97 8.16
CA SER A 207 -8.66 16.52 9.21
C SER A 207 -7.71 17.57 8.66
N TRP A 208 -7.13 17.33 7.47
CA TRP A 208 -6.22 18.27 6.82
C TRP A 208 -6.93 19.46 6.18
N ARG A 209 -8.13 19.28 5.60
CA ARG A 209 -8.95 20.40 5.09
C ARG A 209 -9.26 21.42 6.17
N ASN A 210 -9.44 20.98 7.40
CA ASN A 210 -9.71 21.84 8.56
C ASN A 210 -8.45 22.60 9.05
N GLN A 211 -7.25 22.13 8.71
CA GLN A 211 -6.00 22.81 9.01
C GLN A 211 -5.64 23.76 7.86
N LYS A 212 -5.86 25.05 8.09
CA LYS A 212 -5.63 26.07 7.05
C LYS A 212 -4.14 26.26 6.78
N ILE A 213 -3.77 26.18 5.49
CA ILE A 213 -2.45 26.55 5.00
C ILE A 213 -2.32 28.05 5.13
N ILE A 214 -1.18 28.52 5.62
CA ILE A 214 -0.89 29.95 5.76
C ILE A 214 -0.68 30.53 4.36
N ARG A 215 -1.30 31.69 4.08
CA ARG A 215 -1.06 32.47 2.87
C ARG A 215 0.03 33.50 3.10
N ASP A 216 0.93 33.60 2.13
CA ASP A 216 1.94 34.66 2.07
C ASP A 216 1.86 35.36 0.70
N GLY A 217 1.96 36.67 0.68
CA GLY A 217 1.92 37.46 -0.56
C GLY A 217 3.21 37.38 -1.39
N ASN A 218 4.30 36.84 -0.83
CA ASN A 218 5.53 36.59 -1.55
C ASN A 218 5.51 35.20 -2.16
N PRO A 219 5.60 35.03 -3.50
CA PRO A 219 5.52 33.75 -4.16
C PRO A 219 6.54 32.71 -3.65
N THR A 220 7.80 33.12 -3.44
CA THR A 220 8.84 32.22 -2.94
C THR A 220 8.51 31.68 -1.55
N LYS A 221 8.06 32.55 -0.64
CA LYS A 221 7.64 32.12 0.70
C LYS A 221 6.40 31.23 0.64
N GLN A 222 5.45 31.53 -0.25
CA GLN A 222 4.27 30.68 -0.43
C GLN A 222 4.67 29.29 -0.92
N ILE A 223 5.61 29.16 -1.86
CA ILE A 223 6.15 27.88 -2.33
C ILE A 223 6.81 27.12 -1.18
N GLU A 224 7.64 27.78 -0.36
CA GLU A 224 8.28 27.16 0.82
C GLU A 224 7.24 26.61 1.82
N ILE A 225 6.14 27.34 2.04
CA ILE A 225 5.02 26.90 2.86
C ILE A 225 4.38 25.65 2.22
N LEU A 226 4.13 25.64 0.91
CA LEU A 226 3.54 24.51 0.19
C LEU A 226 4.44 23.28 0.25
N ILE A 227 5.76 23.42 0.09
CA ILE A 227 6.73 22.32 0.25
C ILE A 227 6.59 21.66 1.64
N LYS A 228 6.56 22.50 2.70
CA LYS A 228 6.41 22.00 4.06
C LYS A 228 5.07 21.30 4.29
N GLU A 229 3.98 21.89 3.82
CA GLU A 229 2.64 21.35 3.95
C GLU A 229 2.48 20.02 3.17
N THR A 230 3.04 19.95 1.97
CA THR A 230 3.02 18.70 1.16
C THR A 230 3.72 17.57 1.88
N LYS A 231 4.91 17.82 2.44
CA LYS A 231 5.65 16.81 3.23
C LYS A 231 4.87 16.31 4.44
N GLN A 232 4.07 17.17 5.08
CA GLN A 232 3.26 16.80 6.23
C GLN A 232 1.98 16.05 5.83
N ARG A 233 1.31 16.48 4.76
CA ARG A 233 0.01 15.96 4.33
C ARG A 233 0.09 14.71 3.48
N LEU A 234 1.09 14.61 2.59
CA LEU A 234 1.13 13.60 1.53
C LEU A 234 2.33 12.65 1.64
N ASN A 235 3.44 13.06 2.26
CA ASN A 235 4.72 12.32 2.26
C ASN A 235 5.04 11.75 0.86
N ASN A 236 4.80 12.57 -0.16
CA ASN A 236 4.98 12.19 -1.54
C ASN A 236 6.18 12.95 -2.10
N ASP A 237 7.28 12.24 -2.38
CA ASP A 237 8.50 12.84 -2.93
C ASP A 237 8.26 13.42 -4.33
N TYR A 238 7.27 12.91 -5.05
CA TYR A 238 6.91 13.37 -6.39
C TYR A 238 6.50 14.86 -6.42
N TYR A 239 5.66 15.29 -5.48
CA TYR A 239 5.29 16.71 -5.35
C TYR A 239 6.40 17.61 -4.87
N ASN A 240 7.31 17.06 -4.08
CA ASN A 240 8.46 17.82 -3.64
C ASN A 240 9.33 18.25 -4.82
N TYR A 241 9.44 17.42 -5.84
CA TYR A 241 10.19 17.75 -7.06
C TYR A 241 9.57 18.96 -7.79
N GLU A 242 8.28 18.94 -8.05
CA GLU A 242 7.57 20.04 -8.74
C GLU A 242 7.64 21.37 -7.97
N LEU A 243 7.43 21.31 -6.65
CA LEU A 243 7.51 22.49 -5.81
C LEU A 243 8.96 23.02 -5.67
N GLU A 244 9.95 22.16 -5.62
CA GLU A 244 11.37 22.55 -5.63
C GLU A 244 11.76 23.18 -6.97
N GLU A 245 11.21 22.70 -8.07
CA GLU A 245 11.39 23.32 -9.38
C GLU A 245 10.77 24.72 -9.43
N LEU A 246 9.52 24.89 -8.96
CA LEU A 246 8.92 26.21 -8.81
C LEU A 246 9.77 27.14 -7.93
N ARG A 247 10.28 26.63 -6.81
CA ARG A 247 11.18 27.38 -5.95
C ARG A 247 12.41 27.84 -6.73
N MET A 248 13.05 26.95 -7.49
CA MET A 248 14.21 27.29 -8.34
C MET A 248 13.85 28.40 -9.34
N ILE A 249 12.73 28.29 -10.05
CA ILE A 249 12.27 29.30 -11.01
C ILE A 249 12.12 30.68 -10.35
N PHE A 250 11.58 30.76 -9.14
CA PHE A 250 11.33 32.02 -8.43
C PHE A 250 12.56 32.57 -7.68
N THR A 251 13.57 31.75 -7.37
CA THR A 251 14.75 32.17 -6.60
C THR A 251 15.98 32.39 -7.47
N THR A 252 16.07 31.79 -8.65
CA THR A 252 17.23 31.93 -9.54
C THR A 252 17.40 33.39 -10.02
N VAL A 253 18.59 33.94 -9.80
CA VAL A 253 18.93 35.28 -10.25
C VAL A 253 19.32 35.23 -11.71
N ILE A 254 18.65 36.04 -12.54
CA ILE A 254 18.90 36.17 -13.98
C ILE A 254 19.76 37.42 -14.20
N THR A 255 20.90 37.23 -14.84
CA THR A 255 21.89 38.33 -15.00
C THR A 255 21.73 39.07 -16.31
N ASN A 256 21.33 38.42 -17.38
CA ASN A 256 21.12 39.02 -18.69
C ASN A 256 19.78 39.75 -18.78
N SER A 257 19.77 41.02 -19.27
CA SER A 257 18.56 41.86 -19.32
C SER A 257 17.46 41.32 -20.25
N LYS A 258 17.81 40.69 -21.39
CA LYS A 258 16.85 40.05 -22.31
C LYS A 258 16.15 38.90 -21.61
N ASN A 259 16.90 38.07 -20.90
CA ASN A 259 16.38 36.92 -20.15
C ASN A 259 15.57 37.34 -18.91
N GLN A 260 15.89 38.51 -18.30
CA GLN A 260 15.12 39.04 -17.16
C GLN A 260 13.64 39.30 -17.56
N GLU A 261 13.42 39.96 -18.70
CA GLU A 261 12.05 40.25 -19.18
C GLU A 261 11.26 38.93 -19.49
N LEU A 262 11.93 37.95 -20.12
CA LEU A 262 11.38 36.64 -20.38
C LEU A 262 10.96 35.93 -19.07
N MET A 263 11.85 35.95 -18.08
CA MET A 263 11.61 35.35 -16.78
C MET A 263 10.48 35.99 -15.99
N GLU A 264 10.36 37.34 -16.05
CA GLU A 264 9.25 38.05 -15.39
C GLU A 264 7.90 37.64 -15.96
N ARG A 265 7.80 37.52 -17.29
CA ARG A 265 6.58 37.02 -17.94
C ARG A 265 6.26 35.58 -17.53
N TYR A 266 7.28 34.71 -17.52
CA TYR A 266 7.11 33.32 -17.10
C TYR A 266 6.70 33.19 -15.64
N ARG A 267 7.37 33.88 -14.71
CA ARG A 267 7.01 33.90 -13.29
C ARG A 267 5.60 34.44 -13.05
N THR A 268 5.22 35.48 -13.80
CA THR A 268 3.85 36.03 -13.70
C THR A 268 2.79 34.99 -14.10
N ALA A 269 3.02 34.25 -15.16
CA ALA A 269 2.13 33.17 -15.58
C ALA A 269 2.03 32.06 -14.53
N LEU A 270 3.13 31.71 -13.89
CA LEU A 270 3.19 30.66 -12.85
C LEU A 270 2.53 31.06 -11.52
N LEU A 271 2.20 32.34 -11.28
CA LEU A 271 1.45 32.74 -10.08
C LEU A 271 0.10 32.02 -10.01
N GLY A 272 -0.57 31.83 -11.14
CA GLY A 272 -1.81 31.06 -11.22
C GLY A 272 -1.64 29.59 -10.83
N GLU A 273 -0.51 28.97 -11.17
CA GLU A 273 -0.23 27.58 -10.81
C GLU A 273 0.04 27.44 -9.30
N ILE A 274 0.74 28.39 -8.68
CA ILE A 274 0.94 28.42 -7.22
C ILE A 274 -0.41 28.48 -6.49
N GLU A 275 -1.37 29.31 -6.97
CA GLU A 275 -2.71 29.39 -6.40
C GLU A 275 -3.55 28.12 -6.60
N LYS A 276 -3.41 27.46 -7.74
CA LYS A 276 -4.03 26.14 -7.97
C LYS A 276 -3.47 25.10 -7.01
N LEU A 277 -2.15 24.98 -6.91
CA LEU A 277 -1.47 24.06 -5.99
C LEU A 277 -1.87 24.32 -4.53
N PHE A 278 -1.92 25.60 -4.12
CA PHE A 278 -2.42 25.98 -2.82
C PHE A 278 -3.84 25.47 -2.59
N THR A 279 -4.74 25.70 -3.53
CA THR A 279 -6.15 25.32 -3.42
C THR A 279 -6.31 23.81 -3.39
N TYR A 280 -5.64 23.08 -4.27
CA TYR A 280 -5.70 21.63 -4.33
C TYR A 280 -5.14 20.99 -3.06
N LEU A 281 -4.00 21.47 -2.57
CA LEU A 281 -3.41 20.97 -1.33
C LEU A 281 -4.29 21.30 -0.11
N GLN A 282 -4.86 22.50 -0.04
CA GLN A 282 -5.81 22.87 1.03
C GLN A 282 -7.04 21.98 1.03
N GLN A 283 -7.56 21.63 -0.15
CA GLN A 283 -8.73 20.78 -0.32
C GLN A 283 -8.41 19.28 -0.34
N MET A 284 -7.13 18.91 -0.26
CA MET A 284 -6.67 17.52 -0.39
C MET A 284 -7.15 16.88 -1.70
N ILE A 285 -7.12 17.63 -2.80
CA ILE A 285 -7.44 17.15 -4.17
C ILE A 285 -6.13 16.66 -4.80
N ILE A 286 -5.77 15.42 -4.51
CA ILE A 286 -4.44 14.86 -4.84
C ILE A 286 -4.30 14.54 -6.33
N SER A 287 -5.39 14.11 -6.98
CA SER A 287 -5.40 13.78 -8.41
C SER A 287 -5.05 14.95 -9.33
N GLU A 288 -5.27 16.17 -8.86
CA GLU A 288 -5.01 17.40 -9.63
C GLU A 288 -3.63 18.01 -9.37
N LEU A 289 -2.91 17.48 -8.39
CA LEU A 289 -1.54 17.90 -8.09
C LEU A 289 -0.55 17.26 -9.10
N GLN A 290 -0.81 17.33 -10.38
CA GLN A 290 0.08 16.78 -11.42
C GLN A 290 1.09 17.83 -11.89
N SER A 291 2.18 17.34 -12.51
CA SER A 291 3.27 18.17 -13.00
C SER A 291 2.80 19.28 -13.95
N ILE A 292 3.50 20.40 -13.93
CA ILE A 292 3.41 21.42 -14.96
C ILE A 292 3.90 20.77 -16.26
N ASP A 293 3.02 20.60 -17.23
CA ASP A 293 3.34 19.90 -18.47
C ASP A 293 4.27 20.78 -19.33
N ASP A 294 5.54 20.41 -19.38
CA ASP A 294 6.54 21.06 -20.20
C ASP A 294 6.64 20.34 -21.53
N SER A 295 6.05 20.88 -22.57
CA SER A 295 6.17 20.34 -23.92
C SER A 295 7.46 20.85 -24.58
N TYR A 296 8.42 19.94 -24.80
CA TYR A 296 9.67 20.21 -25.52
C TYR A 296 9.67 19.52 -26.87
N PRO A 297 10.29 20.10 -27.93
CA PRO A 297 10.56 19.41 -29.17
C PRO A 297 11.30 18.08 -28.93
N PRO A 298 10.98 17.00 -29.68
CA PRO A 298 11.57 15.68 -29.44
C PRO A 298 13.09 15.64 -29.46
N ASP A 299 13.74 16.48 -30.29
CA ASP A 299 15.18 16.60 -30.41
C ASP A 299 15.84 17.39 -29.27
N CYS A 300 15.05 18.14 -28.49
CA CYS A 300 15.49 18.84 -27.28
C CYS A 300 15.32 17.98 -26.02
N GLN A 301 14.47 16.96 -26.01
CA GLN A 301 14.15 16.18 -24.82
C GLN A 301 15.39 15.55 -24.17
N TYR A 302 16.27 14.94 -24.97
CA TYR A 302 17.50 14.35 -24.47
C TYR A 302 18.46 15.39 -23.88
N ALA A 303 18.66 16.51 -24.57
CA ALA A 303 19.51 17.60 -24.10
C ALA A 303 18.96 18.20 -22.79
N PHE A 304 17.63 18.35 -22.68
CA PHE A 304 16.98 18.82 -21.47
C PHE A 304 17.11 17.85 -20.31
N SER A 305 16.96 16.55 -20.54
CA SER A 305 17.23 15.52 -19.53
C SER A 305 18.66 15.63 -19.01
N LYS A 306 19.66 15.81 -19.87
CA LYS A 306 21.05 15.97 -19.43
C LYS A 306 21.30 17.24 -18.65
N LEU A 307 20.65 18.33 -18.98
CA LEU A 307 20.69 19.57 -18.20
C LEU A 307 20.01 19.38 -16.83
N SER A 308 18.86 18.74 -16.80
CA SER A 308 18.18 18.38 -15.56
C SER A 308 19.05 17.50 -14.65
N ASP A 309 19.68 16.46 -15.19
CA ASP A 309 20.61 15.59 -14.45
C ASP A 309 21.72 16.43 -13.77
N VAL A 310 22.27 17.45 -14.47
CA VAL A 310 23.31 18.34 -13.91
C VAL A 310 22.75 19.24 -12.81
N VAL A 311 21.56 19.80 -13.00
CA VAL A 311 20.92 20.71 -12.02
C VAL A 311 20.58 20.01 -10.72
N TYR A 312 20.16 18.74 -10.81
CA TYR A 312 19.80 17.92 -9.64
C TYR A 312 20.95 17.07 -9.07
N GLY A 313 22.17 17.22 -9.61
CA GLY A 313 23.40 16.73 -9.00
C GLY A 313 23.92 15.39 -9.51
N ASP A 314 23.24 14.75 -10.47
CA ASP A 314 23.59 13.39 -10.96
C ASP A 314 24.25 13.40 -12.36
N GLY A 315 24.46 14.57 -12.98
CA GLY A 315 24.84 14.72 -14.37
C GLY A 315 26.26 15.19 -14.66
N TYR A 316 26.67 15.04 -15.92
CA TYR A 316 27.95 15.52 -16.46
C TYR A 316 27.70 16.69 -17.41
N PRO A 317 28.17 17.93 -17.10
CA PRO A 317 27.97 19.12 -17.95
C PRO A 317 28.38 18.95 -19.41
N ALA A 318 29.42 18.16 -19.66
CA ALA A 318 29.93 17.93 -21.03
C ALA A 318 28.91 17.19 -21.93
N LEU A 319 27.84 16.64 -21.39
CA LEU A 319 26.79 15.95 -22.15
C LEU A 319 25.64 16.86 -22.57
N ILE A 320 25.63 18.12 -22.14
CA ILE A 320 24.58 19.09 -22.44
C ILE A 320 24.84 19.68 -23.84
N ASP A 321 23.93 19.41 -24.77
CA ASP A 321 23.96 20.02 -26.12
C ASP A 321 23.10 21.29 -26.15
N ILE A 322 23.72 22.43 -25.78
CA ILE A 322 23.06 23.74 -25.78
C ILE A 322 22.67 24.17 -27.21
N GLY A 323 23.36 23.67 -28.23
CA GLY A 323 23.06 23.98 -29.62
C GLY A 323 21.66 23.58 -30.04
N LYS A 324 21.12 22.50 -29.45
CA LYS A 324 19.74 22.07 -29.68
C LYS A 324 18.74 23.14 -29.24
N PHE A 325 18.92 23.71 -28.09
CA PHE A 325 18.01 24.74 -27.59
C PHE A 325 18.12 26.05 -28.38
N LYS A 326 19.35 26.43 -28.81
CA LYS A 326 19.56 27.62 -29.62
C LYS A 326 18.76 27.60 -30.91
N THR A 327 18.62 26.45 -31.54
CA THR A 327 17.82 26.33 -32.77
C THR A 327 16.38 26.84 -32.63
N TYR A 328 15.82 26.78 -31.43
CA TYR A 328 14.44 27.20 -31.14
C TYR A 328 14.34 28.52 -30.38
N LEU A 329 15.37 28.91 -29.60
CA LEU A 329 15.28 29.95 -28.62
C LEU A 329 16.12 31.20 -28.91
N ASP A 330 16.96 31.21 -29.96
CA ASP A 330 17.91 32.32 -30.26
C ASP A 330 17.23 33.70 -30.34
N GLU A 331 16.01 33.77 -30.91
CA GLU A 331 15.26 35.01 -30.98
C GLU A 331 14.63 35.43 -29.66
N ILE A 332 14.36 34.46 -28.75
CA ILE A 332 13.59 34.63 -27.52
C ILE A 332 14.48 34.82 -26.31
N ALA A 333 15.57 34.03 -26.19
CA ALA A 333 16.46 34.01 -25.05
C ALA A 333 17.92 34.09 -25.48
N ASP A 334 18.77 34.63 -24.64
CA ASP A 334 20.22 34.59 -24.79
C ASP A 334 20.77 33.41 -23.97
N LEU A 335 21.11 32.32 -24.67
CA LEU A 335 21.69 31.11 -24.04
C LEU A 335 23.22 31.10 -24.01
N SER A 336 23.88 32.25 -24.32
CA SER A 336 25.34 32.38 -24.26
C SER A 336 25.84 32.99 -22.97
N ASP A 337 24.97 33.72 -22.24
CA ASP A 337 25.31 34.47 -21.03
C ASP A 337 24.46 33.91 -19.83
N TYR A 338 25.03 32.93 -19.16
CA TYR A 338 24.50 32.38 -17.90
C TYR A 338 25.64 32.07 -16.94
N ARG A 339 25.40 32.14 -15.64
CA ARG A 339 26.41 31.92 -14.58
C ARG A 339 26.36 30.52 -14.00
N THR A 340 25.18 29.92 -13.96
CA THR A 340 24.96 28.59 -13.38
C THR A 340 24.08 27.74 -14.29
N TYR A 341 24.11 26.43 -14.13
CA TYR A 341 23.23 25.52 -14.89
C TYR A 341 21.76 25.65 -14.47
N GLU A 342 21.47 26.05 -13.23
CA GLU A 342 20.15 26.43 -12.78
C GLU A 342 19.61 27.64 -13.55
N GLU A 343 20.46 28.67 -13.74
CA GLU A 343 20.08 29.84 -14.56
C GLU A 343 19.77 29.44 -16.00
N LEU A 344 20.64 28.64 -16.63
CA LEU A 344 20.40 28.09 -17.98
C LEU A 344 19.10 27.28 -18.04
N TYR A 345 18.87 26.41 -17.06
CA TYR A 345 17.68 25.56 -16.97
C TYR A 345 16.39 26.38 -16.94
N VAL A 346 16.28 27.37 -16.07
CA VAL A 346 15.05 28.17 -15.94
C VAL A 346 14.83 29.08 -17.15
N ILE A 347 15.92 29.56 -17.81
CA ILE A 347 15.82 30.36 -19.05
C ILE A 347 15.26 29.48 -20.19
N ILE A 348 15.73 28.25 -20.35
CA ILE A 348 15.23 27.33 -21.37
C ILE A 348 13.74 27.02 -21.11
N LYS A 349 13.34 26.76 -19.89
CA LYS A 349 11.92 26.53 -19.54
C LYS A 349 11.06 27.76 -19.90
N ALA A 350 11.50 28.96 -19.53
CA ALA A 350 10.79 30.19 -19.86
C ALA A 350 10.69 30.42 -21.37
N GLY A 351 11.75 30.09 -22.12
CA GLY A 351 11.77 30.18 -23.56
C GLY A 351 10.75 29.26 -24.25
N PHE A 352 10.71 27.98 -23.87
CA PHE A 352 9.72 27.04 -24.42
C PHE A 352 8.30 27.39 -23.98
N PHE A 353 8.10 27.84 -22.75
CA PHE A 353 6.81 28.37 -22.33
C PHE A 353 6.33 29.52 -23.23
N ALA A 354 7.20 30.46 -23.57
CA ALA A 354 6.86 31.57 -24.44
C ALA A 354 6.51 31.12 -25.88
N ILE A 355 7.20 30.10 -26.43
CA ILE A 355 6.85 29.51 -27.73
C ILE A 355 5.48 28.89 -27.67
N ASN A 356 5.22 28.04 -26.66
CA ASN A 356 3.98 27.27 -26.55
C ASN A 356 2.77 28.16 -26.31
N THR A 357 2.91 29.26 -25.59
CA THR A 357 1.82 30.24 -25.36
C THR A 357 1.52 31.10 -26.58
N ASN A 358 2.52 31.51 -27.35
CA ASN A 358 2.31 32.27 -28.58
C ASN A 358 1.64 31.45 -29.71
N VAL A 359 1.81 30.12 -29.69
CA VAL A 359 1.14 29.22 -30.65
C VAL A 359 -0.37 29.05 -30.36
N GLN A 360 -0.82 29.30 -29.13
CA GLN A 360 -2.24 29.18 -28.73
C GLN A 360 -3.04 30.48 -29.01
N GLU A 361 -2.39 31.60 -29.32
CA GLU A 361 -3.06 32.87 -29.63
C GLU A 361 -3.26 33.11 -31.15
N VAL A 362 -2.87 32.17 -32.01
CA VAL A 362 -3.06 32.17 -33.48
C VAL A 362 -4.07 31.11 -33.88
#